data_8ce865158af07faaf4070436a1fd44ff
#
_entry.id   8ce865158af07faaf4070436a1fd44ff
#
_cell.length_a   1.000
_cell.length_b   1.000
_cell.length_c   1.000
_cell.angle_alpha   90.00
_cell.angle_beta   90.00
_cell.angle_gamma   90.00
#
_symmetry.space_group_name_H-M   'P 1'
#
loop_
_entity.id
_entity.type
_entity.pdbx_description
1 polymer ?
#
loop_
_entity_poly.entity_id
_entity_poly.type
_entity_poly.pdbx_seq_one_letter_code
_entity_poly.pdbx_strand_id
1 'polypeptide(L)'
;MPFSIGLKDFNVEYHEGTEFPSDYVSTMVIAGVSEARVSMNKVLKYKGYRFCQAGFDNDFGGETYSVSRDVAGIAVTCSGYILLLIGFLSFFFQKDSGFRRHLAALSKMAALIILLVPGQARAQEMEMPAVEESRGLPEKEADNAGRIYVRYGGRIRPLGDVFGKNCLRDGKVSLDILWKIAYNGDSPSEMETVLFESSLARITQSALNQDWTSFSSAVDRLVEYQKMKLLSEPGNKAERLYGMSDFNLPAALLCLAAGIAGLFLSFRRPGRTIRIAAALTAGIILIYLIFRFLLQWRLIGTIPLTDGYSTMQFLSLCSCLAAALCTLDRRGGWASFSLLVIAGAALLVAVMSSAGSDVSKPAPVLDSPLLCIHVMLVMIAYMLFALMAVGGAVALILNASGNVSGDAPAQDGLNPMVERLYHIDSVVLYFAVFLLAAGIFTGAVWANISWGRYWGWDPKETWALITLLVYSFGLHQSSLKTMRRPIAFHVFTLLAFACVLMTYFGVNCLLGGLHSYA
;
A
#
# COMPACT_ATOMS: atom_id res chain seq x y z
N MET A 1 23.05 -33.70 3.49
CA MET A 1 23.55 -32.90 4.64
C MET A 1 24.36 -33.82 5.55
N PRO A 2 25.36 -33.38 6.28
CA PRO A 2 26.17 -34.22 7.17
C PRO A 2 25.52 -34.45 8.55
N PHE A 3 24.23 -34.18 8.70
CA PHE A 3 23.43 -34.36 9.89
C PHE A 3 21.96 -34.60 9.50
N SER A 4 21.21 -35.25 10.39
CA SER A 4 19.77 -35.44 10.22
C SER A 4 18.98 -34.31 10.87
N ILE A 5 17.84 -33.98 10.26
CA ILE A 5 16.85 -33.06 10.81
C ILE A 5 15.51 -33.76 10.75
N GLY A 6 14.76 -33.69 11.84
CA GLY A 6 13.39 -34.23 11.93
C GLY A 6 12.45 -33.14 12.44
N LEU A 7 11.24 -33.10 11.94
CA LEU A 7 10.14 -32.34 12.51
C LEU A 7 9.69 -33.02 13.79
N LYS A 8 9.62 -32.31 14.90
CA LYS A 8 9.11 -32.79 16.17
C LYS A 8 7.66 -32.39 16.37
N ASP A 9 7.36 -31.14 16.07
CA ASP A 9 6.05 -30.56 16.29
C ASP A 9 5.86 -29.36 15.35
N PHE A 10 4.61 -29.19 14.88
CA PHE A 10 4.18 -28.03 14.11
C PHE A 10 2.98 -27.42 14.80
N ASN A 11 3.05 -26.13 15.07
CA ASN A 11 1.99 -25.39 15.74
C ASN A 11 1.68 -24.09 15.01
N VAL A 12 0.40 -23.82 14.83
CA VAL A 12 -0.07 -22.51 14.33
C VAL A 12 -0.39 -21.64 15.52
N GLU A 13 0.38 -20.58 15.70
CA GLU A 13 0.09 -19.54 16.68
C GLU A 13 -0.94 -18.58 16.09
N TYR A 14 -1.98 -18.22 16.84
CA TYR A 14 -3.04 -17.30 16.41
C TYR A 14 -2.93 -15.98 17.15
N HIS A 15 -3.40 -14.91 16.53
CA HIS A 15 -3.56 -13.64 17.25
C HIS A 15 -4.63 -13.78 18.33
N GLU A 16 -4.39 -13.19 19.50
CA GLU A 16 -5.31 -13.28 20.64
C GLU A 16 -6.75 -12.93 20.26
N GLY A 17 -7.70 -13.83 20.57
CA GLY A 17 -9.10 -13.67 20.25
C GLY A 17 -9.46 -13.76 18.77
N THR A 18 -8.62 -14.39 17.92
CA THR A 18 -8.88 -14.55 16.49
C THR A 18 -8.50 -15.93 15.98
N GLU A 19 -9.05 -16.34 14.83
CA GLU A 19 -8.60 -17.51 14.07
C GLU A 19 -7.52 -17.16 13.02
N PHE A 20 -7.02 -15.92 13.00
CA PHE A 20 -5.97 -15.52 12.06
C PHE A 20 -4.61 -15.95 12.58
N PRO A 21 -3.84 -16.74 11.79
CA PRO A 21 -2.50 -17.14 12.16
C PRO A 21 -1.60 -15.93 12.40
N SER A 22 -0.90 -15.93 13.53
CA SER A 22 0.13 -14.93 13.86
C SER A 22 1.53 -15.43 13.54
N ASP A 23 1.76 -16.74 13.60
CA ASP A 23 3.01 -17.39 13.18
C ASP A 23 2.76 -18.88 12.90
N TYR A 24 3.58 -19.48 12.03
CA TYR A 24 3.62 -20.92 11.78
C TYR A 24 4.95 -21.43 12.33
N VAL A 25 4.89 -22.12 13.47
CA VAL A 25 6.08 -22.46 14.24
C VAL A 25 6.36 -23.96 14.19
N SER A 26 7.52 -24.30 13.65
CA SER A 26 8.03 -25.66 13.62
C SER A 26 9.08 -25.85 14.70
N THR A 27 8.96 -26.92 15.48
CA THR A 27 10.03 -27.39 16.38
C THR A 27 10.78 -28.53 15.70
N MET A 28 12.04 -28.27 15.37
CA MET A 28 12.91 -29.24 14.69
C MET A 28 13.92 -29.86 15.66
N VAL A 29 14.19 -31.15 15.47
CA VAL A 29 15.29 -31.84 16.16
C VAL A 29 16.47 -31.99 15.21
N ILE A 30 17.61 -31.45 15.60
CA ILE A 30 18.84 -31.45 14.81
C ILE A 30 19.81 -32.48 15.39
N ALA A 31 20.28 -33.39 14.53
CA ALA A 31 21.22 -34.47 14.88
C ALA A 31 20.77 -35.31 16.10
N GLY A 32 19.47 -35.35 16.39
CA GLY A 32 18.89 -36.11 17.52
C GLY A 32 19.15 -35.53 18.92
N VAL A 33 19.77 -34.34 19.03
CA VAL A 33 20.24 -33.82 20.32
C VAL A 33 19.73 -32.43 20.67
N SER A 34 19.53 -31.55 19.68
CA SER A 34 19.12 -30.18 19.92
C SER A 34 17.78 -29.84 19.27
N GLU A 35 16.91 -29.20 20.03
CA GLU A 35 15.66 -28.66 19.53
C GLU A 35 15.86 -27.21 19.10
N ALA A 36 15.28 -26.85 17.95
CA ALA A 36 15.30 -25.49 17.44
C ALA A 36 13.94 -25.11 16.87
N ARG A 37 13.49 -23.90 17.15
CA ARG A 37 12.26 -23.34 16.58
C ARG A 37 12.58 -22.63 15.28
N VAL A 38 11.77 -22.91 14.25
CA VAL A 38 11.79 -22.27 12.93
C VAL A 38 10.41 -21.73 12.66
N SER A 39 10.32 -20.50 12.16
CA SER A 39 9.04 -19.96 11.71
C SER A 39 9.24 -19.00 10.53
N MET A 40 8.15 -18.51 9.96
CA MET A 40 8.21 -17.49 8.91
C MET A 40 9.01 -16.29 9.45
N ASN A 41 9.95 -15.76 8.66
CA ASN A 41 10.89 -14.69 9.05
C ASN A 41 11.93 -15.05 10.14
N LYS A 42 11.92 -16.26 10.71
CA LYS A 42 12.92 -16.70 11.72
C LYS A 42 13.67 -17.92 11.21
N VAL A 43 14.74 -17.66 10.49
CA VAL A 43 15.58 -18.67 9.82
C VAL A 43 16.43 -19.43 10.83
N LEU A 44 16.38 -20.76 10.79
CA LEU A 44 17.31 -21.60 11.53
C LEU A 44 18.67 -21.64 10.83
N LYS A 45 19.75 -21.36 11.58
CA LYS A 45 21.13 -21.47 11.10
C LYS A 45 21.87 -22.56 11.88
N TYR A 46 22.37 -23.57 11.16
CA TYR A 46 23.13 -24.64 11.78
C TYR A 46 24.28 -25.13 10.87
N LYS A 47 25.50 -25.11 11.38
CA LYS A 47 26.73 -25.55 10.65
C LYS A 47 26.88 -24.91 9.25
N GLY A 48 26.49 -23.66 9.10
CA GLY A 48 26.57 -22.94 7.83
C GLY A 48 25.37 -23.19 6.90
N TYR A 49 24.45 -24.06 7.26
CA TYR A 49 23.17 -24.22 6.58
C TYR A 49 22.12 -23.26 7.15
N ARG A 50 21.24 -22.82 6.27
CA ARG A 50 20.07 -22.00 6.59
C ARG A 50 18.82 -22.75 6.17
N PHE A 51 17.85 -22.83 7.07
CA PHE A 51 16.55 -23.45 6.85
C PHE A 51 15.48 -22.39 6.93
N CYS A 52 14.84 -22.10 5.81
CA CYS A 52 13.73 -21.19 5.71
C CYS A 52 12.46 -21.99 5.46
N GLN A 53 11.43 -21.76 6.24
CA GLN A 53 10.12 -22.38 6.01
C GLN A 53 9.55 -21.85 4.67
N ALA A 54 9.27 -22.73 3.73
CA ALA A 54 8.81 -22.38 2.39
C ALA A 54 7.33 -22.70 2.16
N GLY A 55 6.77 -23.63 2.93
CA GLY A 55 5.37 -24.01 2.86
C GLY A 55 5.06 -25.16 3.83
N PHE A 56 3.79 -25.48 3.94
CA PHE A 56 3.27 -26.60 4.75
C PHE A 56 2.14 -27.27 3.99
N ASP A 57 1.87 -28.53 4.33
CA ASP A 57 0.81 -29.31 3.74
C ASP A 57 -0.56 -28.90 4.31
N ASN A 58 -1.62 -29.06 3.52
CA ASN A 58 -2.99 -28.66 3.91
C ASN A 58 -3.53 -29.40 5.15
N ASP A 59 -2.98 -30.57 5.46
CA ASP A 59 -3.31 -31.38 6.63
C ASP A 59 -2.41 -31.10 7.83
N PHE A 60 -1.48 -30.12 7.70
CA PHE A 60 -0.45 -29.80 8.69
C PHE A 60 0.46 -30.97 9.10
N GLY A 61 0.47 -32.05 8.31
CA GLY A 61 1.26 -33.26 8.57
C GLY A 61 2.71 -33.18 8.06
N GLY A 62 3.02 -32.21 7.24
CA GLY A 62 4.34 -32.01 6.63
C GLY A 62 4.64 -30.56 6.31
N GLU A 63 5.93 -30.30 6.13
CA GLU A 63 6.43 -28.98 5.80
C GLU A 63 7.53 -29.02 4.74
N THR A 64 7.61 -27.96 3.95
CA THR A 64 8.66 -27.77 2.96
C THR A 64 9.62 -26.69 3.43
N TYR A 65 10.93 -27.02 3.41
CA TYR A 65 12.00 -26.10 3.76
C TYR A 65 12.86 -25.78 2.56
N SER A 66 13.15 -24.50 2.36
CA SER A 66 14.24 -24.06 1.51
C SER A 66 15.55 -24.13 2.30
N VAL A 67 16.47 -24.98 1.86
CA VAL A 67 17.76 -25.18 2.52
C VAL A 67 18.87 -24.58 1.67
N SER A 68 19.61 -23.63 2.22
CA SER A 68 20.73 -22.99 1.53
C SER A 68 22.02 -23.07 2.35
N ARG A 69 23.17 -23.21 1.65
CA ARG A 69 24.51 -23.10 2.22
C ARG A 69 25.38 -22.29 1.28
N ASP A 70 25.21 -20.99 1.33
CA ASP A 70 25.94 -20.07 0.46
C ASP A 70 26.39 -18.82 1.23
N VAL A 71 27.37 -19.03 2.12
CA VAL A 71 27.95 -17.92 2.91
C VAL A 71 28.71 -16.95 2.01
N ALA A 72 29.42 -17.47 1.00
CA ALA A 72 30.21 -16.64 0.10
C ALA A 72 29.31 -15.81 -0.84
N GLY A 73 28.26 -16.41 -1.42
CA GLY A 73 27.31 -15.69 -2.29
C GLY A 73 26.54 -14.61 -1.52
N ILE A 74 26.16 -14.87 -0.25
CA ILE A 74 25.55 -13.86 0.61
C ILE A 74 26.50 -12.66 0.81
N ALA A 75 27.78 -12.91 1.13
CA ALA A 75 28.75 -11.86 1.33
C ALA A 75 28.99 -11.03 0.05
N VAL A 76 29.13 -11.69 -1.11
CA VAL A 76 29.31 -11.03 -2.40
C VAL A 76 28.07 -10.19 -2.77
N THR A 77 26.86 -10.74 -2.61
CA THR A 77 25.62 -10.04 -2.92
C THR A 77 25.43 -8.80 -2.04
N CYS A 78 25.62 -8.94 -0.71
CA CYS A 78 25.53 -7.80 0.20
C CYS A 78 26.60 -6.73 -0.11
N SER A 79 27.83 -7.15 -0.40
CA SER A 79 28.89 -6.22 -0.80
C SER A 79 28.54 -5.49 -2.10
N GLY A 80 27.98 -6.20 -3.08
CA GLY A 80 27.50 -5.62 -4.34
C GLY A 80 26.41 -4.56 -4.12
N TYR A 81 25.42 -4.84 -3.29
CA TYR A 81 24.35 -3.88 -2.94
C TYR A 81 24.91 -2.63 -2.24
N ILE A 82 25.84 -2.82 -1.28
CA ILE A 82 26.50 -1.71 -0.60
C ILE A 82 27.28 -0.84 -1.58
N LEU A 83 28.06 -1.46 -2.47
CA LEU A 83 28.84 -0.74 -3.49
C LEU A 83 27.95 0.05 -4.45
N LEU A 84 26.83 -0.55 -4.90
CA LEU A 84 25.87 0.13 -5.75
C LEU A 84 25.21 1.32 -5.03
N LEU A 85 24.79 1.15 -3.78
CA LEU A 85 24.23 2.26 -2.98
C LEU A 85 25.25 3.38 -2.77
N ILE A 86 26.53 3.05 -2.47
CA ILE A 86 27.60 4.03 -2.38
C ILE A 86 27.79 4.75 -3.72
N GLY A 87 27.75 4.00 -4.84
CA GLY A 87 27.80 4.56 -6.19
C GLY A 87 26.69 5.57 -6.45
N PHE A 88 25.43 5.22 -6.13
CA PHE A 88 24.30 6.16 -6.24
C PHE A 88 24.44 7.36 -5.31
N LEU A 89 24.87 7.15 -4.05
CA LEU A 89 25.11 8.24 -3.10
C LEU A 89 26.20 9.20 -3.61
N SER A 90 27.23 8.67 -4.29
CA SER A 90 28.33 9.49 -4.79
C SER A 90 27.86 10.62 -5.72
N PHE A 91 26.75 10.43 -6.47
CA PHE A 91 26.19 11.46 -7.32
C PHE A 91 25.80 12.75 -6.56
N PHE A 92 25.39 12.62 -5.31
CA PHE A 92 25.01 13.76 -4.48
C PHE A 92 26.22 14.57 -3.97
N PHE A 93 27.38 13.91 -3.83
CA PHE A 93 28.59 14.51 -3.23
C PHE A 93 29.63 14.95 -4.24
N GLN A 94 29.69 14.36 -5.44
CA GLN A 94 30.65 14.76 -6.48
C GLN A 94 30.39 16.19 -6.97
N LYS A 95 31.47 17.00 -6.98
CA LYS A 95 31.39 18.45 -7.35
C LYS A 95 30.88 18.67 -8.79
N ASP A 96 31.29 17.81 -9.72
CA ASP A 96 30.94 17.92 -11.16
C ASP A 96 29.81 16.98 -11.58
N SER A 97 29.05 16.42 -10.64
CA SER A 97 27.95 15.53 -10.93
C SER A 97 26.82 16.24 -11.70
N GLY A 98 26.09 15.48 -12.54
CA GLY A 98 24.89 15.98 -13.19
C GLY A 98 23.87 16.53 -12.18
N PHE A 99 23.71 15.84 -11.03
CA PHE A 99 22.87 16.29 -9.94
C PHE A 99 23.23 17.71 -9.49
N ARG A 100 24.49 17.96 -9.15
CA ARG A 100 24.93 19.31 -8.69
C ARG A 100 24.82 20.37 -9.77
N ARG A 101 25.04 20.02 -11.04
CA ARG A 101 24.85 20.96 -12.16
C ARG A 101 23.39 21.40 -12.28
N HIS A 102 22.44 20.47 -12.22
CA HIS A 102 21.02 20.79 -12.26
C HIS A 102 20.57 21.50 -10.98
N LEU A 103 21.08 21.08 -9.80
CA LEU A 103 20.82 21.76 -8.54
C LEU A 103 21.36 23.20 -8.53
N ALA A 104 22.54 23.45 -9.10
CA ALA A 104 23.10 24.79 -9.23
C ALA A 104 22.29 25.67 -10.17
N ALA A 105 21.73 25.12 -11.24
CA ALA A 105 20.79 25.84 -12.09
C ALA A 105 19.50 26.22 -11.31
N LEU A 106 19.10 25.37 -10.36
CA LEU A 106 17.96 25.61 -9.46
C LEU A 106 18.34 26.33 -8.16
N SER A 107 19.61 26.36 -7.75
CA SER A 107 20.08 26.81 -6.42
C SER A 107 19.89 28.31 -6.16
N LYS A 108 19.51 29.05 -7.17
CA LYS A 108 18.82 30.32 -6.95
C LYS A 108 17.41 30.09 -6.36
N MET A 109 17.04 28.86 -6.00
CA MET A 109 15.67 28.43 -5.73
C MET A 109 15.46 27.38 -4.64
N ALA A 110 16.47 26.91 -3.91
CA ALA A 110 16.28 25.70 -3.11
C ALA A 110 16.47 25.86 -1.60
N ALA A 111 15.80 25.06 -0.88
CA ALA A 111 16.17 24.16 0.20
C ALA A 111 14.95 23.40 0.67
N LEU A 112 15.04 22.14 0.77
CA LEU A 112 14.37 21.26 1.76
C LEU A 112 13.87 19.93 1.20
N ILE A 113 14.49 18.85 1.61
CA ILE A 113 13.83 17.52 1.80
C ILE A 113 14.71 16.69 2.74
N ILE A 114 14.22 16.40 3.94
CA ILE A 114 14.69 15.31 4.79
C ILE A 114 13.55 14.84 5.69
N LEU A 115 13.45 13.52 5.85
CA LEU A 115 12.77 12.70 6.85
C LEU A 115 11.39 12.15 6.53
N LEU A 116 11.37 10.81 6.43
CA LEU A 116 10.30 9.99 7.02
C LEU A 116 10.67 8.49 6.99
N VAL A 117 10.45 7.80 8.08
CA VAL A 117 10.69 6.37 8.35
C VAL A 117 9.46 5.79 9.08
N PRO A 118 9.32 4.49 9.13
CA PRO A 118 8.35 3.66 8.43
C PRO A 118 7.27 2.95 9.27
N GLY A 119 6.55 2.12 8.67
CA GLY A 119 6.26 0.78 9.01
C GLY A 119 4.84 0.26 8.90
N GLN A 120 4.59 -0.74 8.39
CA GLN A 120 3.90 -2.03 8.15
C GLN A 120 2.37 -2.14 8.37
N ALA A 121 1.69 -2.92 7.80
CA ALA A 121 1.36 -3.94 6.85
C ALA A 121 0.01 -4.67 7.06
N ARG A 122 -0.70 -5.14 6.12
CA ARG A 122 -1.24 -6.38 5.64
C ARG A 122 -2.75 -6.63 5.50
N ALA A 123 -3.13 -7.51 4.57
CA ALA A 123 -4.33 -8.35 4.51
C ALA A 123 -4.11 -9.64 3.72
N GLN A 124 -4.89 -10.67 3.99
CA GLN A 124 -5.01 -11.91 3.23
C GLN A 124 -6.49 -12.28 3.10
N GLU A 125 -6.92 -12.62 1.89
CA GLU A 125 -8.27 -13.12 1.61
C GLU A 125 -8.36 -14.62 1.93
N MET A 126 -9.52 -15.03 2.45
CA MET A 126 -9.88 -16.42 2.71
C MET A 126 -10.98 -16.86 1.74
N GLU A 127 -10.78 -17.97 1.02
CA GLU A 127 -11.82 -18.58 0.19
C GLU A 127 -12.98 -19.07 1.05
N MET A 128 -14.19 -18.73 0.63
CA MET A 128 -15.41 -19.17 1.30
C MET A 128 -15.79 -20.61 0.89
N PRO A 129 -16.27 -21.47 1.82
CA PRO A 129 -16.81 -22.78 1.48
C PRO A 129 -18.08 -22.62 0.61
N ALA A 130 -18.24 -23.52 -0.35
CA ALA A 130 -19.41 -23.58 -1.22
C ALA A 130 -20.69 -23.83 -0.42
N VAL A 131 -21.71 -23.02 -0.67
CA VAL A 131 -23.00 -23.05 0.04
C VAL A 131 -24.08 -23.54 -0.89
N GLU A 132 -24.95 -24.42 -0.38
CA GLU A 132 -26.20 -24.83 -1.02
C GLU A 132 -27.11 -23.63 -1.32
N GLU A 133 -27.80 -23.66 -2.47
CA GLU A 133 -28.68 -22.61 -2.96
C GLU A 133 -29.76 -22.24 -1.93
N SER A 134 -29.58 -21.13 -1.23
CA SER A 134 -30.62 -20.46 -0.46
C SER A 134 -31.26 -19.35 -1.30
N ARG A 135 -32.58 -19.16 -1.18
CA ARG A 135 -33.26 -18.01 -1.82
C ARG A 135 -32.74 -16.72 -1.21
N GLY A 136 -32.23 -15.82 -2.06
CA GLY A 136 -31.75 -14.51 -1.65
C GLY A 136 -32.84 -13.60 -1.08
N LEU A 137 -32.43 -12.61 -0.30
CA LEU A 137 -33.33 -11.57 0.22
C LEU A 137 -33.57 -10.49 -0.84
N PRO A 138 -34.76 -9.84 -0.84
CA PRO A 138 -34.98 -8.63 -1.63
C PRO A 138 -33.94 -7.54 -1.29
N GLU A 139 -33.61 -6.67 -2.23
CA GLU A 139 -32.50 -5.70 -2.14
C GLU A 139 -32.55 -4.82 -0.88
N LYS A 140 -33.72 -4.28 -0.56
CA LYS A 140 -33.92 -3.43 0.62
C LYS A 140 -33.71 -4.18 1.94
N GLU A 141 -34.18 -5.42 2.00
CA GLU A 141 -34.08 -6.29 3.17
C GLU A 141 -32.65 -6.84 3.33
N ALA A 142 -31.95 -7.09 2.23
CA ALA A 142 -30.54 -7.46 2.22
C ALA A 142 -29.65 -6.30 2.75
N ASP A 143 -29.92 -5.06 2.32
CA ASP A 143 -29.25 -3.88 2.85
C ASP A 143 -29.53 -3.65 4.34
N ASN A 144 -30.75 -3.93 4.78
CA ASN A 144 -31.12 -3.81 6.19
C ASN A 144 -30.44 -4.88 7.05
N ALA A 145 -30.44 -6.15 6.61
CA ALA A 145 -29.74 -7.24 7.27
C ALA A 145 -28.22 -7.01 7.31
N GLY A 146 -27.67 -6.38 6.29
CA GLY A 146 -26.24 -6.00 6.24
C GLY A 146 -25.79 -5.07 7.36
N ARG A 147 -26.71 -4.44 8.09
CA ARG A 147 -26.43 -3.57 9.26
C ARG A 147 -26.19 -4.33 10.56
N ILE A 148 -26.50 -5.64 10.60
CA ILE A 148 -26.26 -6.49 11.77
C ILE A 148 -24.75 -6.60 12.00
N TYR A 149 -24.30 -6.40 13.23
CA TYR A 149 -22.90 -6.55 13.58
C TYR A 149 -22.56 -8.01 13.84
N VAL A 150 -21.45 -8.45 13.27
CA VAL A 150 -20.89 -9.79 13.47
C VAL A 150 -19.44 -9.70 13.92
N ARG A 151 -18.99 -10.68 14.71
CA ARG A 151 -17.58 -10.79 15.07
C ARG A 151 -16.88 -11.64 14.01
N TYR A 152 -16.02 -11.01 13.24
CA TYR A 152 -15.24 -11.66 12.18
C TYR A 152 -13.78 -11.23 12.29
N GLY A 153 -12.86 -12.19 12.30
CA GLY A 153 -11.43 -11.92 12.48
C GLY A 153 -11.08 -11.24 13.80
N GLY A 154 -11.79 -11.57 14.90
CA GLY A 154 -11.61 -10.94 16.20
C GLY A 154 -12.16 -9.52 16.32
N ARG A 155 -12.96 -9.05 15.35
CA ARG A 155 -13.52 -7.70 15.27
C ARG A 155 -15.00 -7.71 15.05
N ILE A 156 -15.66 -6.66 15.51
CA ILE A 156 -17.10 -6.48 15.36
C ILE A 156 -17.36 -5.53 14.18
N ARG A 157 -17.99 -6.03 13.12
CA ARG A 157 -18.27 -5.30 11.88
C ARG A 157 -19.71 -5.47 11.43
N PRO A 158 -20.25 -4.53 10.64
CA PRO A 158 -21.50 -4.75 9.92
C PRO A 158 -21.36 -5.94 8.95
N LEU A 159 -22.38 -6.76 8.89
CA LEU A 159 -22.43 -7.94 8.04
C LEU A 159 -22.20 -7.62 6.55
N GLY A 160 -22.77 -6.52 6.09
CA GLY A 160 -22.61 -6.05 4.71
C GLY A 160 -21.18 -5.63 4.36
N ASP A 161 -20.38 -5.26 5.37
CA ASP A 161 -18.98 -4.89 5.19
C ASP A 161 -18.07 -6.13 5.13
N VAL A 162 -18.47 -7.23 5.78
CA VAL A 162 -17.72 -8.49 5.82
C VAL A 162 -17.92 -9.32 4.56
N PHE A 163 -19.17 -9.47 4.11
CA PHE A 163 -19.52 -10.37 2.99
C PHE A 163 -19.91 -9.65 1.70
N GLY A 164 -19.87 -8.32 1.70
CA GLY A 164 -20.39 -7.51 0.60
C GLY A 164 -21.92 -7.49 0.57
N LYS A 165 -22.48 -6.34 0.17
CA LYS A 165 -23.94 -6.11 0.17
C LYS A 165 -24.71 -7.06 -0.75
N ASN A 166 -24.07 -7.61 -1.77
CA ASN A 166 -24.71 -8.50 -2.75
C ASN A 166 -24.82 -9.96 -2.27
N CYS A 167 -24.03 -10.39 -1.29
CA CYS A 167 -24.02 -11.80 -0.88
C CYS A 167 -25.33 -12.27 -0.28
N LEU A 168 -26.02 -11.44 0.48
CA LEU A 168 -27.33 -11.74 1.06
C LEU A 168 -28.44 -11.69 0.01
N ARG A 169 -28.33 -10.80 -0.98
CA ARG A 169 -29.27 -10.67 -2.10
C ARG A 169 -29.20 -11.86 -3.04
N ASP A 170 -27.98 -12.32 -3.32
CA ASP A 170 -27.74 -13.43 -4.26
C ASP A 170 -27.91 -14.82 -3.62
N GLY A 171 -28.28 -14.89 -2.33
CA GLY A 171 -28.45 -16.14 -1.60
C GLY A 171 -27.14 -16.90 -1.32
N LYS A 172 -25.99 -16.26 -1.52
CA LYS A 172 -24.67 -16.88 -1.30
C LYS A 172 -24.32 -17.07 0.17
N VAL A 173 -25.00 -16.38 1.07
CA VAL A 173 -24.81 -16.50 2.51
C VAL A 173 -26.17 -16.70 3.17
N SER A 174 -26.38 -17.85 3.82
CA SER A 174 -27.59 -18.09 4.60
C SER A 174 -27.47 -17.47 5.99
N LEU A 175 -28.62 -17.08 6.59
CA LEU A 175 -28.65 -16.57 7.96
C LEU A 175 -28.07 -17.56 8.99
N ASP A 176 -28.17 -18.87 8.74
CA ASP A 176 -27.65 -19.91 9.62
C ASP A 176 -26.09 -19.98 9.60
N ILE A 177 -25.47 -19.70 8.45
CA ILE A 177 -24.01 -19.60 8.34
C ILE A 177 -23.51 -18.37 9.06
N LEU A 178 -24.22 -17.26 8.92
CA LEU A 178 -23.89 -16.01 9.62
C LEU A 178 -23.91 -16.18 11.14
N TRP A 179 -24.80 -17.02 11.64
CA TRP A 179 -24.88 -17.40 13.05
C TRP A 179 -23.61 -18.10 13.54
N LYS A 180 -23.14 -19.11 12.82
CA LYS A 180 -21.93 -19.86 13.17
C LYS A 180 -20.67 -18.98 13.16
N ILE A 181 -20.60 -18.02 12.24
CA ILE A 181 -19.45 -17.11 12.11
C ILE A 181 -19.48 -16.01 13.19
N ALA A 182 -20.64 -15.54 13.58
CA ALA A 182 -20.77 -14.46 14.58
C ALA A 182 -20.30 -14.85 15.99
N TYR A 183 -20.25 -16.15 16.32
CA TYR A 183 -19.96 -16.65 17.67
C TYR A 183 -18.74 -17.56 17.78
N ASN A 184 -17.95 -17.76 16.72
CA ASN A 184 -16.73 -18.55 16.83
C ASN A 184 -15.69 -17.78 17.66
N GLY A 185 -15.47 -18.22 18.90
CA GLY A 185 -14.30 -17.87 19.70
C GLY A 185 -14.50 -17.31 21.11
N ASP A 186 -15.62 -16.69 21.45
CA ASP A 186 -15.89 -16.23 22.82
C ASP A 186 -17.21 -16.80 23.35
N SER A 187 -17.20 -17.33 24.57
CA SER A 187 -18.43 -17.76 25.25
C SER A 187 -19.22 -16.53 25.71
N PRO A 188 -20.29 -16.11 25.00
CA PRO A 188 -21.16 -15.05 25.50
C PRO A 188 -21.86 -15.54 26.79
N SER A 189 -22.29 -14.60 27.63
CA SER A 189 -23.12 -14.96 28.79
C SER A 189 -24.39 -15.69 28.31
N GLU A 190 -24.91 -16.66 29.08
CA GLU A 190 -26.11 -17.42 28.70
C GLU A 190 -27.29 -16.52 28.31
N MET A 191 -27.44 -15.38 28.96
CA MET A 191 -28.51 -14.41 28.68
C MET A 191 -28.31 -13.70 27.33
N GLU A 192 -27.07 -13.48 26.93
CA GLU A 192 -26.73 -12.84 25.62
C GLU A 192 -26.98 -13.78 24.46
N THR A 193 -26.63 -15.05 24.66
CA THR A 193 -26.90 -16.10 23.66
C THR A 193 -28.40 -16.22 23.40
N VAL A 194 -29.23 -16.28 24.46
CA VAL A 194 -30.69 -16.39 24.35
C VAL A 194 -31.33 -15.17 23.65
N LEU A 195 -30.89 -13.96 23.97
CA LEU A 195 -31.42 -12.73 23.33
C LEU A 195 -31.07 -12.64 21.85
N PHE A 196 -29.85 -12.98 21.50
CA PHE A 196 -29.41 -12.97 20.12
C PHE A 196 -30.08 -14.09 19.32
N GLU A 197 -30.13 -15.32 19.84
CA GLU A 197 -30.83 -16.46 19.24
C GLU A 197 -32.30 -16.17 18.99
N SER A 198 -33.00 -15.58 19.97
CA SER A 198 -34.40 -15.24 19.82
C SER A 198 -34.62 -14.13 18.78
N SER A 199 -33.70 -13.19 18.66
CA SER A 199 -33.76 -12.12 17.65
C SER A 199 -33.50 -12.68 16.25
N LEU A 200 -32.49 -13.54 16.11
CA LEU A 200 -32.16 -14.16 14.84
C LEU A 200 -33.25 -15.14 14.38
N ALA A 201 -33.82 -15.93 15.29
CA ALA A 201 -34.96 -16.80 14.99
C ALA A 201 -36.16 -16.00 14.46
N ARG A 202 -36.45 -14.82 15.03
CA ARG A 202 -37.51 -13.92 14.53
C ARG A 202 -37.17 -13.37 13.15
N ILE A 203 -35.94 -12.96 12.92
CA ILE A 203 -35.47 -12.46 11.61
C ILE A 203 -35.63 -13.56 10.55
N THR A 204 -35.14 -14.78 10.85
CA THR A 204 -35.24 -15.94 9.94
C THR A 204 -36.70 -16.31 9.66
N GLN A 205 -37.53 -16.35 10.69
CA GLN A 205 -38.95 -16.70 10.53
C GLN A 205 -39.74 -15.65 9.74
N SER A 206 -39.45 -14.36 9.98
CA SER A 206 -40.08 -13.28 9.21
C SER A 206 -39.64 -13.31 7.74
N ALA A 207 -38.37 -13.64 7.46
CA ALA A 207 -37.87 -13.81 6.10
C ALA A 207 -38.53 -15.01 5.39
N LEU A 208 -38.69 -16.14 6.07
CA LEU A 208 -39.37 -17.33 5.54
C LEU A 208 -40.84 -17.04 5.22
N ASN A 209 -41.52 -16.30 6.09
CA ASN A 209 -42.91 -15.90 5.94
C ASN A 209 -43.12 -14.72 4.96
N GLN A 210 -42.04 -14.14 4.43
CA GLN A 210 -42.06 -12.95 3.57
C GLN A 210 -42.70 -11.71 4.24
N ASP A 211 -42.71 -11.67 5.59
CA ASP A 211 -43.19 -10.52 6.36
C ASP A 211 -42.04 -9.53 6.57
N TRP A 212 -41.85 -8.70 5.57
CA TRP A 212 -40.74 -7.73 5.52
C TRP A 212 -40.87 -6.61 6.56
N THR A 213 -42.07 -6.36 7.06
CA THR A 213 -42.29 -5.36 8.13
C THR A 213 -41.77 -5.87 9.45
N SER A 214 -42.11 -7.11 9.83
CA SER A 214 -41.61 -7.78 11.02
C SER A 214 -40.11 -8.05 10.93
N PHE A 215 -39.62 -8.42 9.73
CA PHE A 215 -38.20 -8.58 9.44
C PHE A 215 -37.41 -7.30 9.74
N SER A 216 -37.76 -6.18 9.11
CA SER A 216 -37.09 -4.89 9.31
C SER A 216 -37.12 -4.45 10.78
N SER A 217 -38.25 -4.61 11.47
CA SER A 217 -38.36 -4.24 12.89
C SER A 217 -37.53 -5.13 13.80
N ALA A 218 -37.33 -6.39 13.48
CA ALA A 218 -36.48 -7.32 14.23
C ALA A 218 -34.99 -7.00 14.03
N VAL A 219 -34.58 -6.71 12.78
CA VAL A 219 -33.23 -6.26 12.45
C VAL A 219 -32.90 -4.95 13.17
N ASP A 220 -33.79 -3.96 13.11
CA ASP A 220 -33.55 -2.65 13.75
C ASP A 220 -33.37 -2.79 15.27
N ARG A 221 -34.17 -3.61 15.93
CA ARG A 221 -34.02 -3.90 17.38
C ARG A 221 -32.71 -4.57 17.71
N LEU A 222 -32.29 -5.55 16.90
CA LEU A 222 -31.02 -6.24 17.10
C LEU A 222 -29.85 -5.28 16.91
N VAL A 223 -29.85 -4.49 15.85
CA VAL A 223 -28.82 -3.49 15.56
C VAL A 223 -28.73 -2.43 16.65
N GLU A 224 -29.87 -1.96 17.19
CA GLU A 224 -29.90 -0.97 18.27
C GLU A 224 -29.31 -1.57 19.57
N TYR A 225 -29.67 -2.80 19.93
CA TYR A 225 -29.09 -3.51 21.05
C TYR A 225 -27.57 -3.70 20.89
N GLN A 226 -27.13 -4.14 19.71
CA GLN A 226 -25.71 -4.30 19.41
C GLN A 226 -24.95 -2.98 19.49
N LYS A 227 -25.52 -1.87 19.02
CA LYS A 227 -24.92 -0.53 19.16
C LYS A 227 -24.74 -0.10 20.61
N MET A 228 -25.70 -0.35 21.46
CA MET A 228 -25.60 0.02 22.88
C MET A 228 -24.55 -0.81 23.61
N LYS A 229 -24.47 -2.10 23.35
CA LYS A 229 -23.64 -3.02 24.12
C LYS A 229 -22.25 -3.24 23.52
N LEU A 230 -22.19 -3.67 22.28
CA LEU A 230 -20.93 -4.05 21.64
C LEU A 230 -20.04 -2.86 21.27
N LEU A 231 -20.64 -1.74 20.86
CA LEU A 231 -19.88 -0.56 20.41
C LEU A 231 -19.49 0.40 21.56
N SER A 232 -19.85 0.10 22.80
CA SER A 232 -19.42 0.88 23.96
C SER A 232 -17.99 0.61 24.41
N GLU A 233 -17.41 -0.54 24.04
CA GLU A 233 -16.04 -0.92 24.37
C GLU A 233 -15.00 -0.05 23.64
N PRO A 234 -13.84 0.26 24.27
CA PRO A 234 -12.83 1.17 23.68
C PRO A 234 -12.26 0.69 22.34
N GLY A 235 -12.05 -0.61 22.16
CA GLY A 235 -11.59 -1.21 20.91
C GLY A 235 -12.58 -1.01 19.78
N ASN A 236 -13.84 -1.29 20.03
CA ASN A 236 -14.92 -1.18 19.07
C ASN A 236 -15.23 0.29 18.71
N LYS A 237 -14.96 1.24 19.63
CA LYS A 237 -15.03 2.69 19.32
C LYS A 237 -14.04 3.11 18.25
N ALA A 238 -12.81 2.60 18.28
CA ALA A 238 -11.79 2.91 17.27
C ALA A 238 -12.20 2.38 15.89
N GLU A 239 -12.72 1.16 15.82
CA GLU A 239 -13.20 0.54 14.58
C GLU A 239 -14.41 1.28 13.99
N ARG A 240 -15.38 1.63 14.83
CA ARG A 240 -16.50 2.49 14.42
C ARG A 240 -16.04 3.84 13.88
N LEU A 241 -15.09 4.48 14.58
CA LEU A 241 -14.55 5.77 14.16
C LEU A 241 -13.82 5.63 12.80
N TYR A 242 -13.11 4.54 12.57
CA TYR A 242 -12.45 4.26 11.30
C TYR A 242 -13.48 4.11 10.16
N GLY A 243 -14.54 3.30 10.34
CA GLY A 243 -15.59 3.13 9.34
C GLY A 243 -16.35 4.45 9.05
N MET A 244 -16.70 5.21 10.09
CA MET A 244 -17.40 6.49 9.93
C MET A 244 -16.54 7.59 9.30
N SER A 245 -15.22 7.48 9.36
CA SER A 245 -14.28 8.49 8.86
C SER A 245 -13.82 8.24 7.43
N ASP A 246 -14.50 7.42 6.65
CA ASP A 246 -14.09 7.17 5.25
C ASP A 246 -14.58 8.29 4.32
N PHE A 247 -13.71 9.27 4.14
CA PHE A 247 -13.87 10.39 3.21
C PHE A 247 -12.86 10.32 2.05
N ASN A 248 -12.38 9.12 1.69
CA ASN A 248 -11.35 8.97 0.64
C ASN A 248 -11.83 9.47 -0.72
N LEU A 249 -13.08 9.18 -1.12
CA LEU A 249 -13.61 9.65 -2.41
C LEU A 249 -13.73 11.18 -2.47
N PRO A 250 -14.39 11.89 -1.52
CA PRO A 250 -14.41 13.34 -1.55
C PRO A 250 -13.02 13.97 -1.42
N ALA A 251 -12.11 13.37 -0.65
CA ALA A 251 -10.72 13.81 -0.56
C ALA A 251 -9.98 13.67 -1.91
N ALA A 252 -10.16 12.54 -2.60
CA ALA A 252 -9.60 12.33 -3.94
C ALA A 252 -10.09 13.38 -4.93
N LEU A 253 -11.40 13.61 -4.99
CA LEU A 253 -12.00 14.58 -5.89
C LEU A 253 -11.54 16.01 -5.58
N LEU A 254 -11.41 16.37 -4.30
CA LEU A 254 -10.91 17.68 -3.90
C LEU A 254 -9.44 17.88 -4.29
N CYS A 255 -8.58 16.88 -4.08
CA CYS A 255 -7.19 16.92 -4.51
C CYS A 255 -7.06 17.05 -6.04
N LEU A 256 -7.82 16.26 -6.80
CA LEU A 256 -7.81 16.33 -8.26
C LEU A 256 -8.30 17.70 -8.76
N ALA A 257 -9.42 18.19 -8.25
CA ALA A 257 -9.97 19.47 -8.63
C ALA A 257 -9.00 20.63 -8.33
N ALA A 258 -8.45 20.67 -7.11
CA ALA A 258 -7.49 21.70 -6.70
C ALA A 258 -6.18 21.60 -7.49
N GLY A 259 -5.68 20.38 -7.72
CA GLY A 259 -4.46 20.13 -8.47
C GLY A 259 -4.60 20.53 -9.94
N ILE A 260 -5.62 20.05 -10.63
CA ILE A 260 -5.87 20.34 -12.06
C ILE A 260 -6.15 21.83 -12.26
N ALA A 261 -7.04 22.43 -11.46
CA ALA A 261 -7.33 23.86 -11.52
C ALA A 261 -6.09 24.70 -11.25
N GLY A 262 -5.30 24.32 -10.24
CA GLY A 262 -4.06 24.99 -9.90
C GLY A 262 -3.01 24.88 -11.01
N LEU A 263 -2.84 23.72 -11.66
CA LEU A 263 -1.97 23.56 -12.82
C LEU A 263 -2.42 24.47 -13.96
N PHE A 264 -3.72 24.47 -14.30
CA PHE A 264 -4.26 25.31 -15.36
C PHE A 264 -4.05 26.81 -15.07
N LEU A 265 -4.31 27.23 -13.83
CA LEU A 265 -4.12 28.64 -13.42
C LEU A 265 -2.63 29.01 -13.28
N SER A 266 -1.74 28.05 -13.06
CA SER A 266 -0.29 28.30 -12.95
C SER A 266 0.32 28.81 -14.27
N PHE A 267 -0.30 28.51 -15.41
CA PHE A 267 0.08 29.06 -16.71
C PHE A 267 -0.15 30.57 -16.79
N ARG A 268 -1.02 31.13 -15.93
CA ARG A 268 -1.39 32.56 -15.89
C ARG A 268 -0.75 33.36 -14.74
N ARG A 269 0.36 32.85 -14.13
CA ARG A 269 0.99 33.37 -12.91
C ARG A 269 0.07 33.23 -11.69
N PRO A 270 0.19 32.15 -10.91
CA PRO A 270 -0.70 31.90 -9.77
C PRO A 270 -0.55 32.97 -8.72
N GLY A 271 -1.63 33.69 -8.45
CA GLY A 271 -1.70 34.68 -7.38
C GLY A 271 -1.46 34.04 -6.00
N ARG A 272 -1.18 34.85 -5.00
CA ARG A 272 -1.01 34.42 -3.60
C ARG A 272 -2.18 33.58 -3.13
N THR A 273 -3.40 33.92 -3.51
CA THR A 273 -4.65 33.26 -3.14
C THR A 273 -4.69 31.80 -3.58
N ILE A 274 -4.27 31.51 -4.84
CA ILE A 274 -4.29 30.13 -5.38
C ILE A 274 -3.30 29.23 -4.66
N ARG A 275 -2.12 29.77 -4.31
CA ARG A 275 -1.13 29.01 -3.52
C ARG A 275 -1.60 28.76 -2.09
N ILE A 276 -2.27 29.73 -1.45
CA ILE A 276 -2.87 29.55 -0.12
C ILE A 276 -3.96 28.47 -0.19
N ALA A 277 -4.82 28.50 -1.23
CA ALA A 277 -5.84 27.47 -1.41
C ALA A 277 -5.22 26.07 -1.56
N ALA A 278 -4.15 25.92 -2.36
CA ALA A 278 -3.43 24.66 -2.49
C ALA A 278 -2.82 24.18 -1.16
N ALA A 279 -2.21 25.11 -0.41
CA ALA A 279 -1.64 24.81 0.91
C ALA A 279 -2.71 24.35 1.92
N LEU A 280 -3.86 25.00 1.93
CA LEU A 280 -4.99 24.64 2.77
C LEU A 280 -5.56 23.27 2.37
N THR A 281 -5.76 23.02 1.07
CA THR A 281 -6.22 21.72 0.58
C THR A 281 -5.23 20.62 0.96
N ALA A 282 -3.94 20.79 0.66
CA ALA A 282 -2.91 19.83 1.02
C ALA A 282 -2.86 19.59 2.54
N GLY A 283 -2.94 20.63 3.35
CA GLY A 283 -2.91 20.56 4.81
C GLY A 283 -4.12 19.83 5.41
N ILE A 284 -5.33 20.14 4.94
CA ILE A 284 -6.57 19.51 5.42
C ILE A 284 -6.54 18.01 5.07
N ILE A 285 -6.21 17.67 3.83
CA ILE A 285 -6.15 16.27 3.40
C ILE A 285 -5.01 15.53 4.10
N LEU A 286 -3.86 16.16 4.31
CA LEU A 286 -2.75 15.59 5.07
C LEU A 286 -3.16 15.23 6.51
N ILE A 287 -3.84 16.14 7.22
CA ILE A 287 -4.34 15.89 8.58
C ILE A 287 -5.34 14.72 8.57
N TYR A 288 -6.26 14.69 7.62
CA TYR A 288 -7.20 13.59 7.43
C TYR A 288 -6.48 12.26 7.21
N LEU A 289 -5.50 12.20 6.30
CA LEU A 289 -4.76 10.98 5.99
C LEU A 289 -3.88 10.52 7.16
N ILE A 290 -3.24 11.44 7.90
CA ILE A 290 -2.50 11.10 9.12
C ILE A 290 -3.47 10.48 10.15
N PHE A 291 -4.64 11.09 10.36
CA PHE A 291 -5.65 10.57 11.27
C PHE A 291 -6.08 9.15 10.89
N ARG A 292 -6.41 8.92 9.61
CA ARG A 292 -6.77 7.59 9.08
C ARG A 292 -5.65 6.59 9.27
N PHE A 293 -4.42 6.96 8.91
CA PHE A 293 -3.24 6.11 9.04
C PHE A 293 -2.96 5.71 10.49
N LEU A 294 -3.00 6.64 11.43
CA LEU A 294 -2.79 6.36 12.85
C LEU A 294 -3.91 5.50 13.43
N LEU A 295 -5.15 5.72 13.01
CA LEU A 295 -6.29 4.94 13.45
C LEU A 295 -6.22 3.50 12.93
N GLN A 296 -5.85 3.32 11.66
CA GLN A 296 -5.62 2.01 11.06
C GLN A 296 -4.45 1.28 11.73
N TRP A 297 -3.34 1.98 11.98
CA TRP A 297 -2.21 1.43 12.74
C TRP A 297 -2.63 0.93 14.12
N ARG A 298 -3.41 1.72 14.85
CA ARG A 298 -3.93 1.31 16.16
C ARG A 298 -4.81 0.06 16.08
N LEU A 299 -5.61 -0.07 15.03
CA LEU A 299 -6.52 -1.21 14.85
C LEU A 299 -5.79 -2.49 14.45
N ILE A 300 -4.79 -2.38 13.57
CA ILE A 300 -4.01 -3.53 13.08
C ILE A 300 -2.97 -3.96 14.13
N GLY A 301 -2.43 -3.01 14.90
CA GLY A 301 -1.29 -3.21 15.81
C GLY A 301 0.07 -3.11 15.11
N THR A 302 0.09 -3.11 13.80
CA THR A 302 1.28 -2.93 12.94
C THR A 302 1.01 -1.82 11.94
N ILE A 303 2.05 -1.26 11.29
CA ILE A 303 1.86 -0.12 10.40
C ILE A 303 1.25 -0.56 9.06
N PRO A 304 0.18 0.12 8.57
CA PRO A 304 -0.62 -0.33 7.44
C PRO A 304 0.05 -0.03 6.09
N LEU A 305 0.85 -0.95 5.52
CA LEU A 305 1.54 -0.82 4.23
C LEU A 305 1.62 -2.12 3.41
N THR A 306 0.80 -3.12 3.67
CA THR A 306 0.92 -4.43 2.98
C THR A 306 -0.13 -4.72 1.94
N ASP A 307 -1.22 -3.99 1.96
CA ASP A 307 -2.27 -4.10 0.96
C ASP A 307 -2.24 -2.90 -0.01
N GLY A 308 -2.88 -3.08 -1.17
CA GLY A 308 -2.92 -2.05 -2.21
C GLY A 308 -3.62 -0.77 -1.77
N TYR A 309 -4.66 -0.89 -0.94
CA TYR A 309 -5.40 0.25 -0.42
C TYR A 309 -4.53 1.13 0.50
N SER A 310 -3.89 0.51 1.49
CA SER A 310 -3.03 1.20 2.46
C SER A 310 -1.79 1.82 1.80
N THR A 311 -1.20 1.14 0.82
CA THR A 311 -0.06 1.68 0.06
C THR A 311 -0.44 2.88 -0.78
N MET A 312 -1.64 2.92 -1.38
CA MET A 312 -2.14 4.08 -2.11
C MET A 312 -2.51 5.25 -1.19
N GLN A 313 -3.07 4.98 -0.02
CA GLN A 313 -3.26 6.02 1.00
C GLN A 313 -1.94 6.61 1.47
N PHE A 314 -0.91 5.78 1.69
CA PHE A 314 0.43 6.23 2.04
C PHE A 314 1.07 7.08 0.93
N LEU A 315 0.92 6.66 -0.34
CA LEU A 315 1.37 7.46 -1.49
C LEU A 315 0.71 8.84 -1.51
N SER A 316 -0.60 8.88 -1.27
CA SER A 316 -1.34 10.14 -1.18
C SER A 316 -0.89 11.00 0.00
N LEU A 317 -0.63 10.40 1.16
CA LEU A 317 -0.11 11.09 2.34
C LEU A 317 1.25 11.74 2.05
N CYS A 318 2.19 10.99 1.46
CA CYS A 318 3.50 11.52 1.06
C CYS A 318 3.37 12.64 0.02
N SER A 319 2.44 12.47 -0.94
CA SER A 319 2.18 13.48 -1.97
C SER A 319 1.59 14.77 -1.39
N CYS A 320 0.64 14.67 -0.46
CA CYS A 320 0.08 15.84 0.24
C CYS A 320 1.12 16.54 1.12
N LEU A 321 1.97 15.79 1.82
CA LEU A 321 3.07 16.35 2.60
C LEU A 321 4.04 17.11 1.70
N ALA A 322 4.48 16.49 0.61
CA ALA A 322 5.36 17.12 -0.36
C ALA A 322 4.70 18.35 -1.02
N ALA A 323 3.40 18.29 -1.35
CA ALA A 323 2.63 19.40 -1.86
C ALA A 323 2.62 20.59 -0.88
N ALA A 324 2.34 20.33 0.39
CA ALA A 324 2.34 21.35 1.44
C ALA A 324 3.73 22.01 1.57
N LEU A 325 4.80 21.22 1.58
CA LEU A 325 6.17 21.73 1.63
C LEU A 325 6.52 22.59 0.39
N CYS A 326 6.10 22.17 -0.81
CA CYS A 326 6.32 22.93 -2.04
C CYS A 326 5.60 24.28 -2.05
N THR A 327 4.51 24.46 -1.28
CA THR A 327 3.82 25.77 -1.19
C THR A 327 4.63 26.82 -0.42
N LEU A 328 5.59 26.40 0.42
CA LEU A 328 6.46 27.30 1.18
C LEU A 328 7.39 28.12 0.25
N ASP A 329 7.80 27.53 -0.87
CA ASP A 329 8.52 28.27 -1.91
C ASP A 329 7.54 28.99 -2.86
N ARG A 330 7.78 30.27 -3.07
CA ARG A 330 6.99 31.09 -4.02
C ARG A 330 7.01 30.57 -5.45
N ARG A 331 8.01 29.76 -5.80
CA ARG A 331 8.23 29.19 -7.14
C ARG A 331 7.78 27.72 -7.23
N GLY A 332 7.41 27.08 -6.12
CA GLY A 332 7.03 25.66 -6.03
C GLY A 332 5.58 25.35 -6.43
N GLY A 333 4.80 26.35 -6.84
CA GLY A 333 3.35 26.19 -7.05
C GLY A 333 2.98 25.05 -8.02
N TRP A 334 3.67 24.92 -9.16
CA TRP A 334 3.38 23.86 -10.14
C TRP A 334 3.62 22.45 -9.52
N ALA A 335 4.71 22.26 -8.77
CA ALA A 335 5.01 20.99 -8.11
C ALA A 335 3.95 20.65 -7.06
N SER A 336 3.51 21.65 -6.29
CA SER A 336 2.42 21.47 -5.32
C SER A 336 1.13 21.02 -5.99
N PHE A 337 0.74 21.63 -7.11
CA PHE A 337 -0.47 21.23 -7.85
C PHE A 337 -0.32 19.86 -8.49
N SER A 338 0.85 19.53 -9.06
CA SER A 338 1.14 18.19 -9.60
C SER A 338 1.05 17.12 -8.51
N LEU A 339 1.59 17.38 -7.33
CA LEU A 339 1.52 16.46 -6.19
C LEU A 339 0.09 16.29 -5.66
N LEU A 340 -0.74 17.32 -5.72
CA LEU A 340 -2.18 17.19 -5.41
C LEU A 340 -2.89 16.30 -6.44
N VAL A 341 -2.56 16.41 -7.73
CA VAL A 341 -3.11 15.49 -8.75
C VAL A 341 -2.69 14.04 -8.45
N ILE A 342 -1.42 13.81 -8.10
CA ILE A 342 -0.92 12.47 -7.75
C ILE A 342 -1.62 11.95 -6.50
N ALA A 343 -1.77 12.78 -5.47
CA ALA A 343 -2.48 12.42 -4.24
C ALA A 343 -3.93 12.02 -4.51
N GLY A 344 -4.64 12.81 -5.32
CA GLY A 344 -6.02 12.52 -5.69
C GLY A 344 -6.15 11.26 -6.53
N ALA A 345 -5.25 11.04 -7.50
CA ALA A 345 -5.22 9.83 -8.30
C ALA A 345 -4.94 8.57 -7.43
N ALA A 346 -3.99 8.66 -6.51
CA ALA A 346 -3.69 7.56 -5.58
C ALA A 346 -4.89 7.22 -4.67
N LEU A 347 -5.57 8.24 -4.11
CA LEU A 347 -6.79 8.01 -3.32
C LEU A 347 -7.92 7.44 -4.17
N LEU A 348 -8.06 7.86 -5.42
CA LEU A 348 -9.09 7.29 -6.31
C LEU A 348 -8.82 5.80 -6.58
N VAL A 349 -7.56 5.43 -6.80
CA VAL A 349 -7.15 4.02 -6.93
C VAL A 349 -7.44 3.26 -5.63
N ALA A 350 -7.15 3.84 -4.46
CA ALA A 350 -7.50 3.22 -3.17
C ALA A 350 -9.01 2.95 -3.06
N VAL A 351 -9.85 3.91 -3.43
CA VAL A 351 -11.32 3.75 -3.43
C VAL A 351 -11.78 2.67 -4.41
N MET A 352 -11.14 2.57 -5.58
CA MET A 352 -11.50 1.56 -6.60
C MET A 352 -11.04 0.15 -6.23
N SER A 353 -9.99 0.00 -5.45
CA SER A 353 -9.52 -1.29 -4.93
C SER A 353 -10.32 -1.74 -3.71
N SER A 354 -11.65 -1.71 -3.79
CA SER A 354 -12.66 -1.80 -2.74
C SER A 354 -12.58 -3.00 -1.77
N ALA A 355 -11.72 -3.99 -2.03
CA ALA A 355 -11.33 -5.03 -1.07
C ALA A 355 -10.60 -4.47 0.18
N GLY A 356 -10.17 -3.21 0.14
CA GLY A 356 -9.24 -2.61 1.12
C GLY A 356 -9.86 -1.80 2.24
N SER A 357 -11.20 -1.75 2.39
CA SER A 357 -11.78 -1.18 3.62
C SER A 357 -11.62 -2.14 4.81
N ASP A 358 -11.21 -3.36 4.55
CA ASP A 358 -11.00 -4.40 5.53
C ASP A 358 -9.68 -4.21 6.27
N VAL A 359 -9.78 -3.72 7.50
CA VAL A 359 -8.66 -3.64 8.42
C VAL A 359 -8.39 -5.05 8.97
N SER A 360 -7.69 -5.89 8.23
CA SER A 360 -7.33 -7.24 8.69
C SER A 360 -5.90 -7.30 9.24
N LYS A 361 -5.66 -8.27 10.13
CA LYS A 361 -4.29 -8.51 10.65
C LYS A 361 -3.44 -9.25 9.63
N PRO A 362 -2.12 -9.09 9.65
CA PRO A 362 -1.12 -9.59 8.74
C PRO A 362 -0.94 -11.14 8.62
N ALA A 363 -0.63 -11.84 7.30
CA ALA A 363 -0.02 -13.15 7.24
C ALA A 363 1.38 -13.10 7.85
N PRO A 364 1.78 -14.03 8.63
CA PRO A 364 3.04 -14.02 9.33
C PRO A 364 4.26 -13.65 8.46
N VAL A 365 4.24 -14.04 7.19
CA VAL A 365 5.34 -13.77 6.26
C VAL A 365 5.55 -12.28 5.99
N LEU A 366 4.49 -11.50 6.06
CA LEU A 366 4.54 -10.07 5.77
C LEU A 366 4.80 -9.22 7.04
N ASP A 367 4.79 -9.79 8.24
CA ASP A 367 5.13 -9.08 9.47
C ASP A 367 6.66 -8.95 9.60
N SER A 368 7.24 -8.00 8.87
CA SER A 368 8.67 -7.74 8.85
C SER A 368 8.99 -6.25 8.71
N PRO A 369 9.82 -5.64 9.59
CA PRO A 369 10.29 -4.26 9.46
C PRO A 369 10.98 -3.96 8.13
N LEU A 370 11.68 -4.94 7.56
CA LEU A 370 12.38 -4.77 6.29
C LEU A 370 11.40 -4.62 5.12
N LEU A 371 10.30 -5.38 5.13
CA LEU A 371 9.27 -5.26 4.10
C LEU A 371 8.69 -3.86 4.07
N CYS A 372 8.49 -3.24 5.23
CA CYS A 372 7.95 -1.89 5.31
C CYS A 372 8.88 -0.85 4.76
N ILE A 373 10.15 -0.93 5.14
CA ILE A 373 11.17 -0.04 4.61
C ILE A 373 11.23 -0.20 3.08
N HIS A 374 11.17 -1.44 2.58
CA HIS A 374 11.09 -1.73 1.15
C HIS A 374 9.90 -1.01 0.50
N VAL A 375 8.69 -1.27 0.97
CA VAL A 375 7.46 -0.69 0.40
C VAL A 375 7.50 0.83 0.43
N MET A 376 7.91 1.44 1.53
CA MET A 376 8.00 2.90 1.62
C MET A 376 8.98 3.52 0.64
N LEU A 377 10.17 2.96 0.54
CA LEU A 377 11.20 3.46 -0.40
C LEU A 377 10.69 3.38 -1.83
N VAL A 378 10.06 2.26 -2.20
CA VAL A 378 9.49 2.05 -3.54
C VAL A 378 8.33 3.01 -3.79
N MET A 379 7.40 3.19 -2.84
CA MET A 379 6.25 4.07 -3.01
C MET A 379 6.66 5.55 -3.12
N ILE A 380 7.65 6.00 -2.35
CA ILE A 380 8.21 7.35 -2.49
C ILE A 380 8.90 7.51 -3.85
N ALA A 381 9.64 6.50 -4.32
CA ALA A 381 10.24 6.54 -5.65
C ALA A 381 9.17 6.65 -6.76
N TYR A 382 8.07 5.90 -6.65
CA TYR A 382 6.95 5.96 -7.61
C TYR A 382 6.24 7.31 -7.59
N MET A 383 6.09 7.94 -6.42
CA MET A 383 5.59 9.32 -6.31
C MET A 383 6.50 10.30 -7.08
N LEU A 384 7.82 10.16 -6.95
CA LEU A 384 8.77 11.03 -7.63
C LEU A 384 8.76 10.80 -9.15
N PHE A 385 8.64 9.54 -9.62
CA PHE A 385 8.49 9.24 -11.04
C PHE A 385 7.16 9.77 -11.60
N ALA A 386 6.08 9.70 -10.84
CA ALA A 386 4.80 10.30 -11.21
C ALA A 386 4.90 11.83 -11.31
N LEU A 387 5.62 12.47 -10.38
CA LEU A 387 5.88 13.92 -10.44
C LEU A 387 6.64 14.30 -11.72
N MET A 388 7.67 13.53 -12.10
CA MET A 388 8.41 13.74 -13.35
C MET A 388 7.52 13.51 -14.59
N ALA A 389 6.63 12.51 -14.57
CA ALA A 389 5.71 12.26 -15.68
C ALA A 389 4.70 13.41 -15.84
N VAL A 390 4.14 13.92 -14.74
CA VAL A 390 3.26 15.11 -14.77
C VAL A 390 4.04 16.34 -15.21
N GLY A 391 5.26 16.55 -14.71
CA GLY A 391 6.17 17.61 -15.13
C GLY A 391 6.48 17.56 -16.63
N GLY A 392 6.77 16.36 -17.13
CA GLY A 392 6.99 16.10 -18.55
C GLY A 392 5.77 16.41 -19.41
N ALA A 393 4.58 15.94 -19.00
CA ALA A 393 3.33 16.26 -19.69
C ALA A 393 3.07 17.78 -19.75
N VAL A 394 3.23 18.46 -18.62
CA VAL A 394 3.10 19.93 -18.55
C VAL A 394 4.10 20.64 -19.47
N ALA A 395 5.37 20.20 -19.49
CA ALA A 395 6.40 20.76 -20.36
C ALA A 395 6.07 20.58 -21.85
N LEU A 396 5.58 19.39 -22.24
CA LEU A 396 5.17 19.10 -23.62
C LEU A 396 3.96 19.95 -24.05
N ILE A 397 2.96 20.13 -23.19
CA ILE A 397 1.79 20.98 -23.45
C ILE A 397 2.23 22.44 -23.61
N LEU A 398 3.11 22.96 -22.75
CA LEU A 398 3.64 24.32 -22.85
C LEU A 398 4.40 24.55 -24.15
N ASN A 399 5.22 23.56 -24.55
CA ASN A 399 5.95 23.65 -25.79
C ASN A 399 5.03 23.64 -27.02
N ALA A 400 3.98 22.79 -27.01
CA ALA A 400 3.02 22.71 -28.11
C ALA A 400 2.12 23.97 -28.22
N SER A 401 1.81 24.63 -27.10
CA SER A 401 0.95 25.83 -27.09
C SER A 401 1.62 27.09 -27.64
N GLY A 402 2.92 27.09 -27.89
CA GLY A 402 3.66 28.24 -28.43
C GLY A 402 3.67 29.46 -27.53
N ASN A 403 3.08 29.43 -26.36
CA ASN A 403 3.00 30.55 -25.42
C ASN A 403 4.34 30.77 -24.72
N VAL A 404 5.15 31.65 -25.31
CA VAL A 404 6.35 32.21 -24.66
C VAL A 404 5.89 33.25 -23.65
N SER A 405 5.47 32.83 -22.47
CA SER A 405 5.10 33.74 -21.38
C SER A 405 6.34 34.10 -20.57
N GLY A 406 7.01 35.18 -20.93
CA GLY A 406 8.11 35.72 -20.14
C GLY A 406 8.86 36.83 -20.87
N ASP A 407 9.19 37.90 -20.16
CA ASP A 407 9.97 39.05 -20.66
C ASP A 407 11.48 38.77 -20.86
N ALA A 408 11.90 37.50 -20.76
CA ALA A 408 13.28 37.09 -20.98
C ALA A 408 13.44 36.47 -22.38
N PRO A 409 14.50 36.84 -23.13
CA PRO A 409 14.78 36.23 -24.41
C PRO A 409 15.05 34.74 -24.21
N ALA A 410 14.24 33.89 -24.87
CA ALA A 410 14.42 32.46 -24.86
C ALA A 410 15.77 32.10 -25.51
N GLN A 411 16.68 31.50 -24.79
CA GLN A 411 17.81 30.82 -25.42
C GLN A 411 17.22 29.61 -26.20
N ASP A 412 17.54 29.51 -27.47
CA ASP A 412 17.08 28.47 -28.41
C ASP A 412 15.55 28.42 -28.65
N GLY A 413 14.76 29.47 -28.39
CA GLY A 413 13.31 29.48 -28.69
C GLY A 413 12.44 28.63 -27.76
N LEU A 414 12.99 28.06 -26.69
CA LEU A 414 12.26 27.26 -25.70
C LEU A 414 11.60 28.15 -24.64
N ASN A 415 10.43 27.73 -24.17
CA ASN A 415 9.77 28.35 -23.02
C ASN A 415 10.64 28.19 -21.75
N PRO A 416 10.97 29.27 -21.02
CA PRO A 416 11.80 29.20 -19.81
C PRO A 416 11.26 28.26 -18.73
N MET A 417 9.94 28.02 -18.71
CA MET A 417 9.33 27.06 -17.79
C MET A 417 9.67 25.62 -18.15
N VAL A 418 9.77 25.29 -19.45
CA VAL A 418 10.16 23.95 -19.93
C VAL A 418 11.60 23.63 -19.50
N GLU A 419 12.50 24.58 -19.63
CA GLU A 419 13.90 24.42 -19.20
C GLU A 419 13.98 24.25 -17.67
N ARG A 420 13.20 25.04 -16.94
CA ARG A 420 13.13 24.91 -15.49
C ARG A 420 12.60 23.52 -15.05
N LEU A 421 11.53 23.03 -15.68
CA LEU A 421 10.99 21.68 -15.43
C LEU A 421 12.05 20.61 -15.72
N TYR A 422 12.80 20.74 -16.81
CA TYR A 422 13.91 19.85 -17.14
C TYR A 422 14.94 19.75 -16.00
N HIS A 423 15.35 20.88 -15.42
CA HIS A 423 16.28 20.86 -14.29
C HIS A 423 15.69 20.25 -13.03
N ILE A 424 14.42 20.53 -12.72
CA ILE A 424 13.74 19.95 -11.56
C ILE A 424 13.61 18.43 -11.73
N ASP A 425 13.07 17.96 -12.85
CA ASP A 425 12.89 16.54 -13.13
C ASP A 425 14.23 15.82 -13.15
N SER A 426 15.29 16.46 -13.64
CA SER A 426 16.65 15.91 -13.59
C SER A 426 17.16 15.75 -12.15
N VAL A 427 16.90 16.70 -11.25
CA VAL A 427 17.24 16.57 -9.82
C VAL A 427 16.42 15.47 -9.16
N VAL A 428 15.10 15.45 -9.41
CA VAL A 428 14.17 14.44 -8.87
C VAL A 428 14.56 13.03 -9.32
N LEU A 429 15.04 12.86 -10.56
CA LEU A 429 15.50 11.58 -11.10
C LEU A 429 16.56 10.92 -10.22
N TYR A 430 17.56 11.68 -9.74
CA TYR A 430 18.62 11.11 -8.89
C TYR A 430 18.06 10.55 -7.58
N PHE A 431 17.14 11.26 -6.94
CA PHE A 431 16.48 10.79 -5.71
C PHE A 431 15.59 9.57 -6.00
N ALA A 432 14.80 9.62 -7.05
CA ALA A 432 13.86 8.55 -7.39
C ALA A 432 14.58 7.25 -7.70
N VAL A 433 15.65 7.29 -8.52
CA VAL A 433 16.45 6.10 -8.85
C VAL A 433 17.18 5.55 -7.62
N PHE A 434 17.75 6.43 -6.78
CA PHE A 434 18.38 6.01 -5.52
C PHE A 434 17.38 5.30 -4.60
N LEU A 435 16.20 5.88 -4.38
CA LEU A 435 15.17 5.29 -3.52
C LEU A 435 14.63 3.97 -4.08
N LEU A 436 14.43 3.88 -5.40
CA LEU A 436 14.01 2.63 -6.03
C LEU A 436 15.08 1.55 -5.87
N ALA A 437 16.36 1.86 -6.11
CA ALA A 437 17.46 0.91 -5.92
C ALA A 437 17.56 0.45 -4.46
N ALA A 438 17.51 1.38 -3.51
CA ALA A 438 17.51 1.07 -2.07
C ALA A 438 16.30 0.21 -1.68
N GLY A 439 15.12 0.52 -2.23
CA GLY A 439 13.92 -0.27 -2.04
C GLY A 439 14.07 -1.70 -2.56
N ILE A 440 14.52 -1.88 -3.81
CA ILE A 440 14.75 -3.21 -4.41
C ILE A 440 15.75 -4.02 -3.56
N PHE A 441 16.85 -3.42 -3.12
CA PHE A 441 17.86 -4.12 -2.33
C PHE A 441 17.33 -4.50 -0.94
N THR A 442 16.57 -3.63 -0.30
CA THR A 442 15.92 -3.94 0.98
C THR A 442 14.91 -5.08 0.83
N GLY A 443 14.12 -5.08 -0.25
CA GLY A 443 13.22 -6.17 -0.60
C GLY A 443 13.93 -7.48 -0.86
N ALA A 444 15.06 -7.46 -1.57
CA ALA A 444 15.88 -8.64 -1.81
C ALA A 444 16.46 -9.21 -0.49
N VAL A 445 16.88 -8.36 0.44
CA VAL A 445 17.35 -8.81 1.77
C VAL A 445 16.18 -9.44 2.55
N TRP A 446 14.99 -8.85 2.53
CA TRP A 446 13.81 -9.44 3.13
C TRP A 446 13.45 -10.79 2.50
N ALA A 447 13.43 -10.90 1.17
CA ALA A 447 13.18 -12.14 0.45
C ALA A 447 14.18 -13.25 0.83
N ASN A 448 15.45 -12.88 1.01
CA ASN A 448 16.45 -13.83 1.47
C ASN A 448 16.26 -14.29 2.93
N ILE A 449 15.66 -13.45 3.78
CA ILE A 449 15.30 -13.84 5.15
C ILE A 449 14.05 -14.72 5.13
N SER A 450 13.00 -14.33 4.41
CA SER A 450 11.71 -15.02 4.43
C SER A 450 11.70 -16.30 3.56
N TRP A 451 12.34 -16.26 2.38
CA TRP A 451 12.29 -17.35 1.39
C TRP A 451 13.65 -18.01 1.10
N GLY A 452 14.74 -17.54 1.73
CA GLY A 452 16.08 -18.11 1.57
C GLY A 452 16.81 -17.71 0.28
N ARG A 453 16.28 -16.80 -0.53
CA ARG A 453 16.86 -16.34 -1.80
C ARG A 453 16.69 -14.84 -1.96
N TYR A 454 17.71 -14.16 -2.52
CA TYR A 454 17.68 -12.71 -2.78
C TYR A 454 16.82 -12.33 -3.98
N TRP A 455 16.63 -13.24 -4.92
CA TRP A 455 15.98 -13.00 -6.20
C TRP A 455 15.32 -14.28 -6.73
N GLY A 456 14.09 -14.20 -7.14
CA GLY A 456 13.28 -15.33 -7.60
C GLY A 456 12.82 -15.23 -9.06
N TRP A 457 13.18 -14.14 -9.78
CA TRP A 457 12.67 -13.84 -11.12
C TRP A 457 11.15 -13.74 -11.17
N ASP A 458 10.54 -13.37 -10.04
CA ASP A 458 9.14 -13.04 -9.99
C ASP A 458 8.82 -11.87 -10.93
N PRO A 459 7.65 -11.85 -11.57
CA PRO A 459 7.26 -10.74 -12.46
C PRO A 459 7.44 -9.36 -11.83
N LYS A 460 7.15 -9.21 -10.54
CA LYS A 460 7.27 -7.94 -9.83
C LYS A 460 8.73 -7.53 -9.61
N GLU A 461 9.59 -8.47 -9.25
CA GLU A 461 11.05 -8.25 -9.18
C GLU A 461 11.60 -7.85 -10.54
N THR A 462 11.24 -8.59 -11.59
CA THR A 462 11.71 -8.36 -12.97
C THR A 462 11.30 -6.97 -13.46
N TRP A 463 10.05 -6.57 -13.29
CA TRP A 463 9.57 -5.26 -13.70
C TRP A 463 10.13 -4.12 -12.85
N ALA A 464 10.39 -4.35 -11.57
CA ALA A 464 11.11 -3.38 -10.74
C ALA A 464 12.55 -3.14 -11.25
N LEU A 465 13.25 -4.21 -11.64
CA LEU A 465 14.57 -4.09 -12.26
C LEU A 465 14.51 -3.37 -13.62
N ILE A 466 13.55 -3.70 -14.47
CA ILE A 466 13.34 -3.00 -15.76
C ILE A 466 13.12 -1.50 -15.50
N THR A 467 12.26 -1.16 -14.54
CA THR A 467 12.01 0.22 -14.16
C THR A 467 13.28 0.93 -13.70
N LEU A 468 14.08 0.27 -12.84
CA LEU A 468 15.36 0.80 -12.38
C LEU A 468 16.32 1.06 -13.55
N LEU A 469 16.46 0.10 -14.48
CA LEU A 469 17.35 0.23 -15.63
C LEU A 469 16.91 1.34 -16.59
N VAL A 470 15.60 1.42 -16.89
CA VAL A 470 15.04 2.46 -17.77
C VAL A 470 15.29 3.85 -17.18
N TYR A 471 14.98 4.07 -15.92
CA TYR A 471 15.22 5.38 -15.31
C TYR A 471 16.71 5.68 -15.09
N SER A 472 17.54 4.67 -14.84
CA SER A 472 19.01 4.83 -14.76
C SER A 472 19.61 5.31 -16.08
N PHE A 473 19.02 4.94 -17.22
CA PHE A 473 19.43 5.50 -18.52
C PHE A 473 19.34 7.03 -18.54
N GLY A 474 18.32 7.60 -17.90
CA GLY A 474 18.17 9.06 -17.77
C GLY A 474 19.28 9.73 -16.95
N LEU A 475 20.01 9.02 -16.09
CA LEU A 475 21.18 9.57 -15.36
C LEU A 475 22.37 9.90 -16.26
N HIS A 476 22.43 9.29 -17.47
CA HIS A 476 23.52 9.46 -18.42
C HIS A 476 23.36 10.69 -19.34
N GLN A 477 22.63 11.71 -18.92
CA GLN A 477 22.39 12.95 -19.70
C GLN A 477 23.68 13.60 -20.20
N SER A 478 24.76 13.55 -19.40
CA SER A 478 26.07 14.11 -19.81
C SER A 478 26.69 13.41 -21.01
N SER A 479 26.40 12.12 -21.21
CA SER A 479 26.94 11.31 -22.31
C SER A 479 25.98 11.25 -23.51
N LEU A 480 24.68 11.36 -23.26
CA LEU A 480 23.64 11.20 -24.27
C LEU A 480 23.15 12.56 -24.79
N LYS A 481 23.55 12.95 -25.99
CA LYS A 481 23.18 14.24 -26.61
C LYS A 481 21.67 14.45 -26.65
N THR A 482 20.89 13.42 -26.90
CA THR A 482 19.42 13.46 -26.94
C THR A 482 18.83 13.82 -25.59
N MET A 483 19.34 13.23 -24.49
CA MET A 483 18.85 13.49 -23.13
C MET A 483 19.20 14.90 -22.60
N ARG A 484 20.13 15.61 -23.25
CA ARG A 484 20.41 17.02 -22.94
C ARG A 484 19.34 17.97 -23.47
N ARG A 485 18.52 17.52 -24.42
CA ARG A 485 17.43 18.33 -24.97
C ARG A 485 16.21 18.25 -24.03
N PRO A 486 15.72 19.36 -23.47
CA PRO A 486 14.61 19.33 -22.51
C PRO A 486 13.38 18.56 -23.01
N ILE A 487 12.97 18.80 -24.24
CA ILE A 487 11.79 18.13 -24.82
C ILE A 487 11.99 16.59 -24.91
N ALA A 488 13.14 16.14 -25.38
CA ALA A 488 13.43 14.72 -25.50
C ALA A 488 13.47 14.03 -24.12
N PHE A 489 13.99 14.74 -23.11
CA PHE A 489 14.01 14.25 -21.74
C PHE A 489 12.59 14.16 -21.15
N HIS A 490 11.73 15.14 -21.39
CA HIS A 490 10.33 15.09 -20.94
C HIS A 490 9.51 13.99 -21.63
N VAL A 491 9.74 13.75 -22.93
CA VAL A 491 9.15 12.58 -23.62
C VAL A 491 9.64 11.28 -22.97
N PHE A 492 10.94 11.19 -22.67
CA PHE A 492 11.50 10.03 -21.99
C PHE A 492 10.84 9.81 -20.61
N THR A 493 10.71 10.84 -19.76
CA THR A 493 10.10 10.69 -18.42
C THR A 493 8.65 10.22 -18.49
N LEU A 494 7.89 10.71 -19.48
CA LEU A 494 6.51 10.30 -19.69
C LEU A 494 6.41 8.82 -20.16
N LEU A 495 7.23 8.42 -21.12
CA LEU A 495 7.26 7.03 -21.59
C LEU A 495 7.80 6.06 -20.55
N ALA A 496 8.84 6.45 -19.79
CA ALA A 496 9.41 5.63 -18.72
C ALA A 496 8.39 5.35 -17.59
N PHE A 497 7.43 6.24 -17.38
CA PHE A 497 6.39 6.05 -16.37
C PHE A 497 5.49 4.84 -16.66
N ALA A 498 5.38 4.42 -17.91
CA ALA A 498 4.69 3.18 -18.28
C ALA A 498 5.29 1.94 -17.58
N CYS A 499 6.60 1.93 -17.32
CA CYS A 499 7.25 0.85 -16.56
C CYS A 499 6.75 0.82 -15.10
N VAL A 500 6.55 1.98 -14.47
CA VAL A 500 5.99 2.08 -13.11
C VAL A 500 4.55 1.55 -13.09
N LEU A 501 3.72 1.97 -14.06
CA LEU A 501 2.34 1.49 -14.18
C LEU A 501 2.29 -0.01 -14.41
N MET A 502 3.20 -0.55 -15.23
CA MET A 502 3.30 -1.99 -15.45
C MET A 502 3.75 -2.73 -14.19
N THR A 503 4.73 -2.20 -13.44
CA THR A 503 5.21 -2.82 -12.21
C THR A 503 4.12 -2.85 -11.13
N TYR A 504 3.32 -1.80 -11.01
CA TYR A 504 2.28 -1.73 -9.97
C TYR A 504 0.97 -2.39 -10.39
N PHE A 505 0.40 -1.99 -11.53
CA PHE A 505 -0.91 -2.48 -11.98
C PHE A 505 -0.78 -3.71 -12.88
N GLY A 506 0.11 -3.66 -13.89
CA GLY A 506 0.23 -4.72 -14.88
C GLY A 506 0.60 -6.06 -14.24
N VAL A 507 1.54 -6.06 -13.31
CA VAL A 507 1.93 -7.30 -12.61
C VAL A 507 0.78 -7.81 -11.74
N ASN A 508 0.16 -6.95 -10.94
CA ASN A 508 -0.91 -7.38 -10.02
C ASN A 508 -2.18 -7.85 -10.78
N CYS A 509 -2.54 -7.20 -11.89
CA CYS A 509 -3.78 -7.50 -12.60
C CYS A 509 -3.64 -8.52 -13.74
N LEU A 510 -2.44 -8.67 -14.34
CA LEU A 510 -2.26 -9.44 -15.57
C LEU A 510 -1.32 -10.63 -15.44
N LEU A 511 -0.26 -10.54 -14.62
CA LEU A 511 0.81 -11.54 -14.62
C LEU A 511 0.77 -12.48 -13.41
N GLY A 512 0.20 -12.07 -12.29
CA GLY A 512 0.26 -12.81 -11.04
C GLY A 512 1.70 -12.97 -10.53
N GLY A 513 1.91 -13.78 -9.49
CA GLY A 513 3.23 -14.10 -8.95
C GLY A 513 3.24 -14.20 -7.43
N LEU A 514 4.43 -14.47 -6.85
CA LEU A 514 4.60 -14.60 -5.39
C LEU A 514 4.30 -13.30 -4.61
N HIS A 515 4.31 -12.17 -5.30
CA HIS A 515 4.02 -10.85 -4.74
C HIS A 515 2.61 -10.33 -5.11
N SER A 516 1.76 -11.15 -5.72
CA SER A 516 0.36 -10.78 -5.98
C SER A 516 -0.48 -11.03 -4.71
N TYR A 517 -0.50 -10.05 -3.85
CA TYR A 517 -1.32 -10.01 -2.62
C TYR A 517 -2.57 -9.13 -2.84
N ALA A 518 -3.13 -9.13 -4.03
CA ALA A 518 -4.35 -8.40 -4.35
C ALA A 518 -5.57 -9.29 -4.26
#